data_9c8a6f8e8b99a0441bc1f2d77e1018b1
#
_entry.id   9c8a6f8e8b99a0441bc1f2d77e1018b1
#
_cell.length_a   1.000
_cell.length_b   1.000
_cell.length_c   1.000
_cell.angle_alpha   90.00
_cell.angle_beta   90.00
_cell.angle_gamma   90.00
#
_symmetry.space_group_name_H-M   'P 1'
#
loop_
_entity.id
_entity.type
_entity.pdbx_description
1 polymer ?
#
loop_
_entity_poly.entity_id
_entity_poly.type
_entity_poly.pdbx_seq_one_letter_code
_entity_poly.pdbx_strand_id
1 'polypeptide(L)'
;AGLSGGQLQRVLIAFSLLGRPELLLLDEPTAGVDTPGEQSFYELIGAIHRRHQLTVVLVSHDLSMVYRHASRVYALNGVICCEGTPEEVMNADSLKQAYGIHVTPYHHDHGPGHHHVTGLRAD
;
A
#
# COMPACT_ATOMS: atom_id res chain seq x y z
N ALA A 1 1.62 31.42 -2.04
CA ALA A 1 1.86 30.15 -2.71
C ALA A 1 1.58 29.04 -1.70
N GLY A 2 0.64 28.13 -2.01
CA GLY A 2 0.31 26.99 -1.15
C GLY A 2 1.33 25.86 -1.34
N LEU A 3 1.37 24.93 -0.37
CA LEU A 3 2.12 23.68 -0.50
C LEU A 3 1.46 22.78 -1.54
N SER A 4 2.25 22.00 -2.29
CA SER A 4 1.71 20.90 -3.07
C SER A 4 1.13 19.82 -2.15
N GLY A 5 0.25 18.95 -2.66
CA GLY A 5 -0.34 17.85 -1.88
C GLY A 5 0.75 16.99 -1.19
N GLY A 6 1.76 16.58 -1.92
CA GLY A 6 2.88 15.81 -1.36
C GLY A 6 3.74 16.58 -0.35
N GLN A 7 3.88 17.90 -0.51
CA GLN A 7 4.57 18.74 0.49
C GLN A 7 3.74 18.82 1.78
N LEU A 8 2.44 19.03 1.66
CA LEU A 8 1.54 19.05 2.81
C LEU A 8 1.57 17.72 3.58
N GLN A 9 1.53 16.59 2.89
CA GLN A 9 1.62 15.27 3.52
C GLN A 9 2.91 15.09 4.33
N ARG A 10 4.06 15.49 3.79
CA ARG A 10 5.34 15.43 4.50
C ARG A 10 5.35 16.31 5.74
N VAL A 11 4.73 17.48 5.68
CA VAL A 11 4.58 18.38 6.84
C VAL A 11 3.68 17.72 7.91
N LEU A 12 2.56 17.11 7.52
CA LEU A 12 1.66 16.43 8.46
C LEU A 12 2.33 15.24 9.14
N ILE A 13 3.13 14.46 8.40
CA ILE A 13 3.93 13.37 9.00
C ILE A 13 4.96 13.94 9.97
N ALA A 14 5.71 14.96 9.58
CA ALA A 14 6.69 15.59 10.48
C ALA A 14 6.02 16.09 11.77
N PHE A 15 4.84 16.69 11.65
CA PHE A 15 4.06 17.13 12.79
C PHE A 15 3.61 15.97 13.69
N SER A 16 3.10 14.88 13.11
CA SER A 16 2.67 13.70 13.87
C SER A 16 3.80 13.01 14.63
N LEU A 17 5.05 13.17 14.18
CA LEU A 17 6.23 12.59 14.82
C LEU A 17 6.78 13.43 16.00
N LEU A 18 6.35 14.67 16.17
CA LEU A 18 6.85 15.55 17.25
C LEU A 18 6.61 14.96 18.65
N GLY A 19 5.50 14.24 18.84
CA GLY A 19 5.16 13.57 20.10
C GLY A 19 5.91 12.27 20.36
N ARG A 20 6.82 11.85 19.48
CA ARG A 20 7.49 10.54 19.53
C ARG A 20 6.49 9.37 19.71
N PRO A 21 5.51 9.24 18.82
CA PRO A 21 4.49 8.21 18.93
C PRO A 21 5.09 6.81 18.78
N GLU A 22 4.44 5.80 19.36
CA GLU A 22 4.75 4.39 19.14
C GLU A 22 3.95 3.82 17.95
N LEU A 23 2.87 4.48 17.58
CA LEU A 23 1.95 4.09 16.52
C LEU A 23 1.63 5.28 15.62
N LEU A 24 1.73 5.09 14.32
CA LEU A 24 1.29 6.03 13.28
C LEU A 24 0.15 5.40 12.47
N LEU A 25 -0.99 6.09 12.42
CA LEU A 25 -2.15 5.70 11.63
C LEU A 25 -2.23 6.58 10.38
N LEU A 26 -2.29 5.96 9.22
CA LEU A 26 -2.37 6.64 7.92
C LEU A 26 -3.58 6.10 7.14
N ASP A 27 -4.48 6.99 6.77
CA ASP A 27 -5.67 6.67 5.99
C ASP A 27 -5.53 7.29 4.60
N GLU A 28 -5.42 6.45 3.56
CA GLU A 28 -5.25 6.82 2.15
C GLU A 28 -4.24 7.97 1.95
N PRO A 29 -3.03 7.88 2.53
CA PRO A 29 -2.14 9.04 2.65
C PRO A 29 -1.59 9.56 1.33
N THR A 30 -1.68 8.80 0.25
CA THR A 30 -1.22 9.19 -1.09
C THR A 30 -2.34 9.57 -2.04
N ALA A 31 -3.58 9.70 -1.53
CA ALA A 31 -4.71 10.12 -2.34
C ALA A 31 -4.44 11.48 -3.02
N GLY A 32 -4.51 11.49 -4.36
CA GLY A 32 -4.27 12.69 -5.16
C GLY A 32 -2.79 13.10 -5.35
N VAL A 33 -1.86 12.22 -5.01
CA VAL A 33 -0.43 12.37 -5.28
C VAL A 33 -0.10 11.61 -6.58
N ASP A 34 0.84 12.13 -7.37
CA ASP A 34 1.34 11.46 -8.55
C ASP A 34 2.22 10.24 -8.19
N THR A 35 2.36 9.30 -9.10
CA THR A 35 3.08 8.04 -8.87
C THR A 35 4.52 8.22 -8.33
N PRO A 36 5.35 9.15 -8.83
CA PRO A 36 6.67 9.38 -8.25
C PRO A 36 6.63 9.92 -6.81
N GLY A 37 5.65 10.78 -6.51
CA GLY A 37 5.42 11.31 -5.17
C GLY A 37 4.97 10.24 -4.20
N GLU A 38 4.10 9.35 -4.64
CA GLU A 38 3.62 8.21 -3.88
C GLU A 38 4.75 7.25 -3.51
N GLN A 39 5.58 6.83 -4.47
CA GLN A 39 6.74 5.99 -4.19
C GLN A 39 7.68 6.63 -3.16
N SER A 40 8.01 7.91 -3.36
CA SER A 40 8.86 8.68 -2.43
C SER A 40 8.24 8.79 -1.02
N PHE A 41 6.90 8.83 -0.92
CA PHE A 41 6.19 8.82 0.35
C PHE A 41 6.38 7.50 1.10
N TYR A 42 6.16 6.36 0.44
CA TYR A 42 6.32 5.04 1.07
C TYR A 42 7.77 4.74 1.46
N GLU A 43 8.74 5.17 0.66
CA GLU A 43 10.16 5.10 1.03
C GLU A 43 10.45 5.89 2.31
N LEU A 44 9.88 7.10 2.43
CA LEU A 44 9.99 7.93 3.64
C LEU A 44 9.37 7.24 4.86
N ILE A 45 8.16 6.70 4.74
CA ILE A 45 7.49 5.97 5.84
C ILE A 45 8.30 4.75 6.26
N GLY A 46 8.82 3.98 5.30
CA GLY A 46 9.69 2.84 5.60
C GLY A 46 10.98 3.24 6.32
N ALA A 47 11.60 4.37 5.95
CA ALA A 47 12.78 4.90 6.63
C ALA A 47 12.46 5.34 8.08
N ILE A 48 11.33 6.00 8.28
CA ILE A 48 10.84 6.44 9.60
C ILE A 48 10.57 5.22 10.48
N HIS A 49 9.81 4.23 9.97
CA HIS A 49 9.53 2.98 10.67
C HIS A 49 10.81 2.30 11.18
N ARG A 50 11.80 2.10 10.29
CA ARG A 50 13.07 1.45 10.67
C ARG A 50 13.89 2.27 11.67
N ARG A 51 13.95 3.59 11.49
CA ARG A 51 14.77 4.46 12.35
C ARG A 51 14.20 4.63 13.74
N HIS A 52 12.89 4.71 13.88
CA HIS A 52 12.20 5.02 15.13
C HIS A 52 11.55 3.81 15.77
N GLN A 53 11.61 2.62 15.14
CA GLN A 53 10.93 1.39 15.57
C GLN A 53 9.41 1.63 15.78
N LEU A 54 8.86 2.51 14.97
CA LEU A 54 7.48 2.95 15.01
C LEU A 54 6.57 1.93 14.35
N THR A 55 5.48 1.54 15.00
CA THR A 55 4.43 0.77 14.34
C THR A 55 3.67 1.67 13.38
N VAL A 56 3.49 1.22 12.13
CA VAL A 56 2.70 1.95 11.13
C VAL A 56 1.51 1.11 10.72
N VAL A 57 0.31 1.65 10.84
CA VAL A 57 -0.92 1.10 10.29
C VAL A 57 -1.37 1.98 9.14
N LEU A 58 -1.51 1.38 7.97
CA LEU A 58 -1.84 2.06 6.73
C LEU A 58 -3.13 1.49 6.16
N VAL A 59 -4.09 2.34 5.85
CA VAL A 59 -5.26 2.02 5.02
C VAL A 59 -4.96 2.45 3.60
N SER A 60 -5.09 1.53 2.65
CA SER A 60 -4.89 1.80 1.22
C SER A 60 -5.67 0.82 0.36
N HIS A 61 -6.08 1.25 -0.82
CA HIS A 61 -6.65 0.42 -1.87
C HIS A 61 -5.60 0.01 -2.94
N ASP A 62 -4.37 0.53 -2.85
CA ASP A 62 -3.29 0.14 -3.76
C ASP A 62 -2.63 -1.16 -3.29
N LEU A 63 -3.08 -2.27 -3.87
CA LEU A 63 -2.58 -3.60 -3.55
C LEU A 63 -1.08 -3.76 -3.87
N SER A 64 -0.57 -3.06 -4.89
CA SER A 64 0.84 -3.17 -5.28
C SER A 64 1.76 -2.55 -4.25
N MET A 65 1.36 -1.44 -3.66
CA MET A 65 2.09 -0.76 -2.59
C MET A 65 2.00 -1.55 -1.27
N VAL A 66 0.82 -2.07 -0.95
CA VAL A 66 0.63 -2.95 0.22
C VAL A 66 1.54 -4.18 0.11
N TYR A 67 1.61 -4.84 -1.05
CA TYR A 67 2.46 -6.00 -1.28
C TYR A 67 3.95 -5.71 -1.05
N ARG A 68 4.42 -4.53 -1.48
CA ARG A 68 5.85 -4.16 -1.38
C ARG A 68 6.28 -3.72 0.02
N HIS A 69 5.38 -3.11 0.78
CA HIS A 69 5.76 -2.36 1.98
C HIS A 69 5.17 -2.90 3.28
N ALA A 70 4.07 -3.67 3.22
CA ALA A 70 3.45 -4.22 4.41
C ALA A 70 4.14 -5.51 4.86
N SER A 71 4.27 -5.69 6.17
CA SER A 71 4.67 -6.97 6.78
C SER A 71 3.46 -7.82 7.16
N ARG A 72 2.30 -7.20 7.37
CA ARG A 72 1.02 -7.85 7.69
C ARG A 72 -0.12 -7.08 7.06
N VAL A 73 -1.11 -7.81 6.57
CA VAL A 73 -2.28 -7.25 5.87
C VAL A 73 -3.55 -7.76 6.53
N TYR A 74 -4.52 -6.87 6.65
CA TYR A 74 -5.89 -7.15 7.04
C TYR A 74 -6.80 -6.70 5.90
N ALA A 75 -7.46 -7.63 5.22
CA ALA A 75 -8.44 -7.31 4.19
C ALA A 75 -9.82 -7.07 4.80
N LEU A 76 -10.43 -5.93 4.46
CA LEU A 76 -11.70 -5.49 5.04
C LEU A 76 -12.78 -5.38 3.95
N ASN A 77 -13.94 -5.98 4.27
CA ASN A 77 -15.18 -5.78 3.51
C ASN A 77 -16.35 -5.76 4.51
N GLY A 78 -16.49 -4.66 5.25
CA GLY A 78 -17.41 -4.52 6.39
C GLY A 78 -16.98 -5.31 7.63
N VAL A 79 -16.26 -6.41 7.43
CA VAL A 79 -15.61 -7.23 8.45
C VAL A 79 -14.19 -7.56 7.99
N ILE A 80 -13.33 -8.05 8.90
CA ILE A 80 -12.04 -8.60 8.50
C ILE A 80 -12.30 -9.95 7.81
N CYS A 81 -12.05 -10.01 6.50
CA CYS A 81 -12.26 -11.21 5.69
C CYS A 81 -11.07 -12.17 5.78
N CYS A 82 -9.86 -11.63 5.81
CA CYS A 82 -8.62 -12.39 5.93
C CYS A 82 -7.50 -11.52 6.49
N GLU A 83 -6.52 -12.17 7.10
CA GLU A 83 -5.31 -11.55 7.62
C GLU A 83 -4.11 -12.45 7.40
N GLY A 84 -2.91 -11.87 7.25
CA GLY A 84 -1.67 -12.62 7.05
C GLY A 84 -0.56 -11.76 6.46
N THR A 85 0.44 -12.42 5.90
CA THR A 85 1.44 -11.75 5.06
C THR A 85 0.81 -11.26 3.75
N PRO A 86 1.44 -10.32 3.04
CA PRO A 86 0.94 -9.90 1.73
C PRO A 86 0.72 -11.07 0.75
N GLU A 87 1.62 -12.04 0.73
CA GLU A 87 1.52 -13.24 -0.12
C GLU A 87 0.30 -14.10 0.22
N GLU A 88 0.00 -14.27 1.51
CA GLU A 88 -1.14 -15.07 1.98
C GLU A 88 -2.48 -14.40 1.69
N VAL A 89 -2.55 -13.07 1.88
CA VAL A 89 -3.79 -12.30 1.73
C VAL A 89 -4.07 -11.95 0.27
N MET A 90 -3.04 -11.72 -0.54
CA MET A 90 -3.20 -11.31 -1.95
C MET A 90 -3.30 -12.49 -2.93
N ASN A 91 -3.58 -13.70 -2.46
CA ASN A 91 -3.94 -14.79 -3.36
C ASN A 91 -5.36 -14.59 -3.94
N ALA A 92 -5.65 -15.26 -5.07
CA ALA A 92 -6.90 -15.09 -5.81
C ALA A 92 -8.16 -15.35 -4.97
N ASP A 93 -8.11 -16.34 -4.09
CA ASP A 93 -9.26 -16.74 -3.28
C ASP A 93 -9.57 -15.73 -2.18
N SER A 94 -8.53 -15.22 -1.50
CA SER A 94 -8.65 -14.19 -0.47
C SER A 94 -9.14 -12.86 -1.07
N LEU A 95 -8.60 -12.46 -2.23
CA LEU A 95 -9.04 -11.24 -2.93
C LEU A 95 -10.47 -11.36 -3.44
N LYS A 96 -10.87 -12.53 -3.93
CA LYS A 96 -12.25 -12.80 -4.34
C LYS A 96 -13.21 -12.70 -3.14
N GLN A 97 -12.83 -13.21 -1.99
CA GLN A 97 -13.62 -13.11 -0.77
C GLN A 97 -13.73 -11.69 -0.26
N ALA A 98 -12.63 -10.92 -0.29
CA ALA A 98 -12.59 -9.54 0.18
C ALA A 98 -13.33 -8.56 -0.73
N TYR A 99 -13.19 -8.70 -2.04
CA TYR A 99 -13.67 -7.72 -3.02
C TYR A 99 -14.79 -8.22 -3.93
N GLY A 100 -15.15 -9.51 -3.87
CA GLY A 100 -16.21 -10.09 -4.69
C GLY A 100 -15.89 -10.18 -6.19
N ILE A 101 -14.65 -9.92 -6.58
CA ILE A 101 -14.20 -9.78 -7.97
C ILE A 101 -13.28 -10.96 -8.32
N HIS A 102 -13.35 -11.45 -9.57
CA HIS A 102 -12.32 -12.30 -10.14
C HIS A 102 -11.04 -11.49 -10.39
N VAL A 103 -10.18 -11.37 -9.37
CA VAL A 103 -8.86 -10.77 -9.52
C VAL A 103 -7.92 -11.85 -10.01
N THR A 104 -7.33 -11.66 -11.19
CA THR A 104 -6.24 -12.51 -11.66
C THR A 104 -4.98 -12.11 -10.88
N PRO A 105 -4.34 -13.02 -10.11
CA PRO A 105 -3.11 -12.70 -9.40
C PRO A 105 -2.04 -12.27 -10.40
N TYR A 106 -1.42 -11.14 -10.15
CA TYR A 106 -0.27 -10.69 -10.93
C TYR A 106 0.95 -11.46 -10.44
N HIS A 107 1.26 -12.58 -11.07
CA HIS A 107 2.53 -13.25 -10.87
C HIS A 107 3.62 -12.48 -11.61
N HIS A 108 4.47 -11.77 -10.89
CA HIS A 108 5.76 -11.36 -11.41
C HIS A 108 6.68 -12.58 -11.45
N ASP A 109 6.68 -13.24 -12.59
CA ASP A 109 7.69 -14.25 -12.87
C ASP A 109 9.02 -13.54 -13.19
N HIS A 110 9.99 -13.63 -12.30
CA HIS A 110 11.35 -13.16 -12.51
C HIS A 110 12.14 -14.17 -13.36
N GLY A 111 11.64 -14.48 -14.55
CA GLY A 111 12.36 -15.24 -15.56
C GLY A 111 12.99 -14.30 -16.59
N PRO A 112 14.22 -14.58 -17.10
CA PRO A 112 14.82 -13.79 -18.19
C PRO A 112 14.15 -14.20 -19.51
N GLY A 113 13.24 -13.36 -20.05
CA GLY A 113 12.65 -13.63 -21.35
C GLY A 113 11.38 -12.83 -21.62
N HIS A 114 11.48 -11.97 -22.60
CA HIS A 114 10.39 -11.16 -23.15
C HIS A 114 9.16 -12.00 -23.53
N HIS A 115 7.98 -11.63 -23.04
CA HIS A 115 6.74 -11.82 -23.80
C HIS A 115 5.75 -10.69 -23.48
N HIS A 116 5.37 -9.98 -24.54
CA HIS A 116 4.24 -9.05 -24.58
C HIS A 116 2.95 -9.75 -24.19
N VAL A 117 2.21 -9.20 -23.26
CA VAL A 117 0.83 -9.59 -23.01
C VAL A 117 -0.09 -8.47 -23.50
N THR A 118 -0.84 -8.83 -24.53
CA THR A 118 -1.85 -8.02 -25.19
C THR A 118 -3.19 -8.19 -24.48
N GLY A 119 -3.86 -7.07 -24.16
CA GLY A 119 -5.31 -6.94 -24.30
C GLY A 119 -6.23 -7.50 -23.21
N LEU A 120 -6.70 -6.60 -22.36
CA LEU A 120 -7.99 -6.72 -21.69
C LEU A 120 -9.12 -6.66 -22.72
N ARG A 121 -9.98 -7.68 -22.78
CA ARG A 121 -11.34 -7.57 -23.35
C ARG A 121 -12.33 -7.58 -22.21
N ALA A 122 -13.13 -6.53 -22.17
CA ALA A 122 -14.40 -6.52 -21.44
C ALA A 122 -15.46 -7.14 -22.35
N ASP A 123 -16.22 -8.04 -21.82
CA ASP A 123 -17.56 -8.42 -22.29
C ASP A 123 -18.53 -8.25 -21.11
#